data_2ff5c1c27266742a1519dee4f9663cd0
#
_entry.id   2ff5c1c27266742a1519dee4f9663cd0
#
_cell.length_a   1.000
_cell.length_b   1.000
_cell.length_c   1.000
_cell.angle_alpha   90.00
_cell.angle_beta   90.00
_cell.angle_gamma   90.00
#
_symmetry.space_group_name_H-M   'P 1'
#
loop_
_entity.id
_entity.type
_entity.pdbx_description
1 polymer ?
#
loop_
_entity_poly.entity_id
_entity_poly.type
_entity_poly.pdbx_seq_one_letter_code
_entity_poly.pdbx_strand_id
1 'polypeptide(L)'
;MKGFGRIGLIGALTMSVVLSGCSLGGAGSPKEAESTSLKVMYYDERSFFSQLGMVYSAVHPEVDITVVTQQRQMGPSDEEIDWKAEFDKFVAEEQPDILMLSPDQVTQYAEDGKLLELDALTEDKAYKKETLIPGLLDYARELGGGKVYGLPTNFYSQVIYYNKDLFNQHGIPLPEDRMSWEKVFELAQRFPTDGAKDKRVYGLSLGYNSEFFQLGMMLGSSQNLNMFNPTSKQVTVDTAAWKKVFQTALSGLKSGALYTDDPYSSSSGRQTYEDHLLRDPFVAGKIGMKLEGSFLMEQIKEAQKMVPDRAIQNWDMVTVPVNPESPDESNNISFNQIFAINSKSVNIEAAKDFISYITGEDYARVVSKIQNGGFPIRTNYLKDDSERNMKAFYSLKPAQSNMYKDYDKLPQDFYMNFMTIAQEELKSVYDDKKSLDEALASLQTRGQQAMEQAPKPKEKKEAGVAGGSGVVNP
;
A
#
# COMPACT_ATOMS: atom_id res chain seq x y z
N MET A 1 -25.93 -72.02 -2.99
CA MET A 1 -26.33 -72.67 -4.25
C MET A 1 -25.53 -72.00 -5.34
N LYS A 2 -24.53 -72.78 -5.83
CA LYS A 2 -24.25 -73.11 -7.24
C LYS A 2 -24.07 -71.88 -8.13
N GLY A 3 -23.02 -71.63 -8.86
CA GLY A 3 -21.87 -72.47 -9.19
C GLY A 3 -21.30 -72.02 -10.52
N PHE A 4 -19.98 -72.24 -10.73
CA PHE A 4 -19.28 -72.44 -12.03
C PHE A 4 -19.26 -71.29 -13.02
N GLY A 5 -18.12 -70.84 -13.58
CA GLY A 5 -16.85 -71.47 -13.82
C GLY A 5 -16.45 -71.34 -15.30
N ARG A 6 -15.15 -71.14 -15.56
CA ARG A 6 -14.35 -71.34 -16.81
C ARG A 6 -13.79 -70.09 -17.45
N ILE A 7 -12.48 -69.79 -17.25
CA ILE A 7 -11.27 -70.31 -17.94
C ILE A 7 -11.41 -70.27 -19.48
N GLY A 8 -10.58 -69.48 -20.11
CA GLY A 8 -10.31 -69.47 -21.53
C GLY A 8 -9.07 -68.62 -21.85
N LEU A 9 -8.02 -69.30 -22.03
CA LEU A 9 -6.62 -69.02 -22.31
C LEU A 9 -6.43 -68.69 -23.81
N ILE A 10 -5.27 -68.03 -24.13
CA ILE A 10 -4.48 -68.10 -25.40
C ILE A 10 -4.75 -67.01 -26.46
N GLY A 11 -3.64 -66.36 -26.83
CA GLY A 11 -3.39 -65.86 -28.14
C GLY A 11 -2.41 -64.71 -28.26
N ALA A 12 -1.12 -64.97 -28.06
CA ALA A 12 -0.03 -64.09 -28.52
C ALA A 12 -0.01 -64.04 -30.06
N LEU A 13 0.00 -62.83 -30.61
CA LEU A 13 0.37 -62.64 -32.01
C LEU A 13 1.26 -61.42 -32.13
N THR A 14 2.57 -61.68 -32.14
CA THR A 14 3.61 -60.76 -32.60
C THR A 14 3.48 -60.54 -34.11
N MET A 15 3.25 -59.30 -34.52
CA MET A 15 3.35 -58.91 -35.92
C MET A 15 4.35 -57.77 -36.06
N SER A 16 5.59 -58.15 -36.36
CA SER A 16 6.66 -57.24 -36.78
C SER A 16 6.38 -56.76 -38.19
N VAL A 17 6.10 -55.45 -38.34
CA VAL A 17 6.08 -54.81 -39.65
C VAL A 17 7.33 -53.95 -39.75
N VAL A 18 8.28 -54.42 -40.50
CA VAL A 18 9.42 -53.65 -41.00
C VAL A 18 8.93 -52.86 -42.21
N LEU A 19 8.86 -51.55 -42.07
CA LEU A 19 8.72 -50.63 -43.19
C LEU A 19 10.00 -49.83 -43.37
N SER A 20 10.78 -50.23 -44.31
CA SER A 20 11.84 -49.44 -44.93
C SER A 20 11.17 -48.33 -45.75
N GLY A 21 11.31 -47.09 -45.38
CA GLY A 21 10.81 -45.93 -46.12
C GLY A 21 11.89 -44.87 -46.24
N CYS A 22 12.25 -44.57 -47.45
CA CYS A 22 13.31 -43.73 -47.95
C CYS A 22 13.39 -42.33 -47.31
N SER A 23 14.62 -41.90 -47.05
CA SER A 23 15.01 -40.53 -46.79
C SER A 23 14.69 -39.62 -47.98
N LEU A 24 13.95 -38.56 -47.77
CA LEU A 24 13.97 -37.36 -48.61
C LEU A 24 13.80 -36.11 -47.70
N GLY A 25 14.82 -35.28 -47.70
CA GLY A 25 14.74 -33.85 -47.52
C GLY A 25 14.53 -33.32 -46.13
N GLY A 26 15.58 -32.75 -45.54
CA GLY A 26 15.64 -31.93 -44.36
C GLY A 26 14.44 -31.02 -44.08
N ALA A 27 13.66 -31.41 -43.10
CA ALA A 27 12.93 -30.47 -42.27
C ALA A 27 13.65 -30.50 -40.92
N GLY A 28 14.34 -29.42 -40.61
CA GLY A 28 14.92 -29.23 -39.27
C GLY A 28 13.82 -29.47 -38.26
N SER A 29 14.11 -30.33 -37.28
CA SER A 29 13.29 -30.43 -36.10
C SER A 29 13.07 -29.00 -35.58
N PRO A 30 11.87 -28.63 -35.18
CA PRO A 30 11.71 -27.35 -34.44
C PRO A 30 12.70 -27.44 -33.30
N LYS A 31 13.67 -26.50 -33.21
CA LYS A 31 14.40 -26.29 -31.98
C LYS A 31 13.31 -26.12 -30.94
N GLU A 32 13.21 -27.02 -29.97
CA GLU A 32 12.53 -26.72 -28.72
C GLU A 32 13.10 -25.38 -28.26
N ALA A 33 12.27 -24.37 -28.23
CA ALA A 33 12.64 -23.09 -27.66
C ALA A 33 13.12 -23.42 -26.26
N GLU A 34 14.39 -23.12 -25.93
CA GLU A 34 14.90 -23.28 -24.58
C GLU A 34 13.95 -22.49 -23.69
N SER A 35 13.17 -23.19 -22.85
CA SER A 35 12.26 -22.54 -21.92
C SER A 35 13.09 -21.69 -20.96
N THR A 36 12.86 -20.40 -20.95
CA THR A 36 13.52 -19.48 -20.03
C THR A 36 12.82 -19.61 -18.67
N SER A 37 13.56 -19.94 -17.63
CA SER A 37 13.02 -19.98 -16.26
C SER A 37 13.09 -18.60 -15.62
N LEU A 38 12.04 -18.19 -14.90
CA LEU A 38 12.00 -16.95 -14.13
C LEU A 38 11.53 -17.24 -12.71
N LYS A 39 12.37 -17.00 -11.71
CA LYS A 39 12.02 -17.17 -10.31
C LYS A 39 11.57 -15.84 -9.71
N VAL A 40 10.31 -15.77 -9.24
CA VAL A 40 9.67 -14.56 -8.74
C VAL A 40 9.35 -14.69 -7.25
N MET A 41 9.80 -13.74 -6.45
CA MET A 41 9.40 -13.63 -5.06
C MET A 41 8.03 -12.95 -4.97
N TYR A 42 7.08 -13.63 -4.31
CA TYR A 42 5.74 -13.10 -4.08
C TYR A 42 5.14 -13.63 -2.76
N TYR A 43 3.95 -13.14 -2.37
CA TYR A 43 3.26 -13.57 -1.14
C TYR A 43 2.91 -15.07 -1.14
N ASP A 44 2.36 -15.56 -2.24
CA ASP A 44 2.07 -16.95 -2.53
C ASP A 44 1.83 -17.14 -4.02
N GLU A 45 1.95 -18.37 -4.49
CA GLU A 45 1.83 -18.73 -5.90
C GLU A 45 0.44 -18.42 -6.47
N ARG A 46 -0.62 -18.70 -5.72
CA ARG A 46 -2.00 -18.48 -6.16
C ARG A 46 -2.28 -16.99 -6.37
N SER A 47 -1.87 -16.16 -5.42
CA SER A 47 -2.01 -14.70 -5.50
C SER A 47 -1.19 -14.13 -6.64
N PHE A 48 0.04 -14.64 -6.85
CA PHE A 48 0.87 -14.22 -7.98
C PHE A 48 0.17 -14.50 -9.32
N PHE A 49 -0.25 -15.75 -9.57
CA PHE A 49 -0.89 -16.09 -10.84
C PHE A 49 -2.21 -15.37 -11.04
N SER A 50 -3.01 -15.17 -9.99
CA SER A 50 -4.27 -14.44 -10.12
C SER A 50 -4.11 -12.95 -10.44
N GLN A 51 -3.03 -12.32 -10.00
CA GLN A 51 -2.80 -10.89 -10.15
C GLN A 51 -1.88 -10.55 -11.32
N LEU A 52 -0.80 -11.28 -11.52
CA LEU A 52 0.28 -10.96 -12.45
C LEU A 52 0.54 -12.10 -13.46
N GLY A 53 0.78 -13.30 -12.94
CA GLY A 53 1.38 -14.40 -13.69
C GLY A 53 0.48 -14.94 -14.79
N MET A 54 -0.83 -15.10 -14.57
CA MET A 54 -1.74 -15.67 -15.57
C MET A 54 -1.77 -14.85 -16.86
N VAL A 55 -1.79 -13.52 -16.75
CA VAL A 55 -1.84 -12.64 -17.93
C VAL A 55 -0.50 -12.64 -18.63
N TYR A 56 0.62 -12.63 -17.87
CA TYR A 56 1.97 -12.71 -18.46
C TYR A 56 2.19 -14.04 -19.17
N SER A 57 1.94 -15.17 -18.52
CA SER A 57 2.14 -16.51 -19.12
C SER A 57 1.25 -16.77 -20.33
N ALA A 58 0.12 -16.09 -20.47
CA ALA A 58 -0.73 -16.19 -21.66
C ALA A 58 -0.09 -15.58 -22.91
N VAL A 59 0.80 -14.60 -22.76
CA VAL A 59 1.51 -13.93 -23.87
C VAL A 59 2.96 -14.36 -23.99
N HIS A 60 3.53 -14.95 -22.93
CA HIS A 60 4.90 -15.47 -22.86
C HIS A 60 4.90 -16.95 -22.41
N PRO A 61 4.32 -17.87 -23.23
CA PRO A 61 4.22 -19.28 -22.88
C PRO A 61 5.58 -20.01 -22.82
N GLU A 62 6.63 -19.41 -23.39
CA GLU A 62 8.02 -19.90 -23.36
C GLU A 62 8.73 -19.64 -22.04
N VAL A 63 8.14 -18.83 -21.14
CA VAL A 63 8.72 -18.49 -19.84
C VAL A 63 8.08 -19.36 -18.75
N ASP A 64 8.89 -20.22 -18.13
CA ASP A 64 8.47 -21.03 -16.99
C ASP A 64 8.70 -20.24 -15.70
N ILE A 65 7.61 -19.94 -14.97
CA ILE A 65 7.64 -19.13 -13.76
C ILE A 65 7.55 -19.98 -12.52
N THR A 66 8.55 -19.87 -11.65
CA THR A 66 8.56 -20.43 -10.31
C THR A 66 8.36 -19.32 -9.28
N VAL A 67 7.37 -19.47 -8.41
CA VAL A 67 7.11 -18.52 -7.33
C VAL A 67 7.77 -19.00 -6.04
N VAL A 68 8.57 -18.14 -5.42
CA VAL A 68 9.16 -18.39 -4.10
C VAL A 68 8.56 -17.44 -3.07
N THR A 69 8.28 -17.99 -1.90
CA THR A 69 7.53 -17.28 -0.85
C THR A 69 8.33 -17.28 0.44
N GLN A 70 8.53 -16.10 1.01
CA GLN A 70 9.09 -16.01 2.35
C GLN A 70 8.03 -16.49 3.36
N GLN A 71 8.17 -17.71 3.84
CA GLN A 71 7.32 -18.21 4.92
C GLN A 71 7.69 -17.51 6.23
N ARG A 72 6.82 -16.64 6.71
CA ARG A 72 6.92 -16.11 8.07
C ARG A 72 6.55 -17.22 9.03
N GLN A 73 7.53 -17.90 9.60
CA GLN A 73 7.28 -18.79 10.74
C GLN A 73 6.95 -17.90 11.95
N MET A 74 5.68 -17.67 12.19
CA MET A 74 5.20 -17.17 13.48
C MET A 74 5.23 -18.34 14.47
N GLY A 75 6.41 -18.63 15.01
CA GLY A 75 6.55 -19.53 16.15
C GLY A 75 6.32 -18.76 17.45
N PRO A 76 5.90 -19.44 18.52
CA PRO A 76 5.93 -18.86 19.86
C PRO A 76 7.40 -18.86 20.34
N SER A 77 8.20 -17.93 19.86
CA SER A 77 9.54 -17.73 20.39
C SER A 77 9.59 -16.36 21.05
N ASP A 78 10.01 -16.34 22.31
CA ASP A 78 10.38 -15.12 23.06
C ASP A 78 11.67 -14.47 22.48
N GLU A 79 12.16 -14.95 21.35
CA GLU A 79 13.34 -14.42 20.66
C GLU A 79 12.92 -13.38 19.63
N GLU A 80 13.53 -12.21 19.73
CA GLU A 80 13.38 -11.12 18.79
C GLU A 80 13.90 -11.53 17.41
N ILE A 81 13.02 -11.61 16.42
CA ILE A 81 13.37 -12.00 15.05
C ILE A 81 13.95 -10.78 14.32
N ASP A 82 15.20 -10.88 13.87
CA ASP A 82 15.78 -9.93 12.92
C ASP A 82 15.20 -10.19 11.52
N TRP A 83 14.07 -9.53 11.22
CA TRP A 83 13.37 -9.70 9.94
C TRP A 83 14.23 -9.32 8.73
N LYS A 84 15.19 -8.40 8.90
CA LYS A 84 16.12 -8.01 7.85
C LYS A 84 17.09 -9.18 7.56
N ALA A 85 17.69 -9.74 8.59
CA ALA A 85 18.61 -10.87 8.43
C ALA A 85 17.89 -12.10 7.83
N GLU A 86 16.66 -12.39 8.26
CA GLU A 86 15.85 -13.48 7.71
C GLU A 86 15.47 -13.22 6.24
N PHE A 87 15.19 -11.98 5.87
CA PHE A 87 14.93 -11.61 4.48
C PHE A 87 16.19 -11.73 3.61
N ASP A 88 17.33 -11.23 4.08
CA ASP A 88 18.61 -11.34 3.39
C ASP A 88 19.01 -12.82 3.18
N LYS A 89 18.79 -13.66 4.18
CA LYS A 89 19.02 -15.10 4.12
C LYS A 89 18.10 -15.76 3.07
N PHE A 90 16.82 -15.47 3.11
CA PHE A 90 15.85 -15.97 2.13
C PHE A 90 16.28 -15.62 0.69
N VAL A 91 16.63 -14.36 0.43
CA VAL A 91 17.08 -13.93 -0.91
C VAL A 91 18.38 -14.62 -1.31
N ALA A 92 19.29 -14.87 -0.37
CA ALA A 92 20.55 -15.58 -0.64
C ALA A 92 20.34 -17.07 -0.93
N GLU A 93 19.40 -17.72 -0.27
CA GLU A 93 19.10 -19.16 -0.43
C GLU A 93 18.27 -19.41 -1.70
N GLU A 94 17.20 -18.67 -1.89
CA GLU A 94 16.26 -18.85 -3.02
C GLU A 94 16.74 -18.21 -4.32
N GLN A 95 17.56 -17.18 -4.26
CA GLN A 95 18.10 -16.46 -5.42
C GLN A 95 17.02 -16.10 -6.45
N PRO A 96 15.93 -15.41 -6.05
CA PRO A 96 14.90 -15.00 -6.98
C PRO A 96 15.45 -14.01 -8.01
N ASP A 97 14.98 -14.09 -9.26
CA ASP A 97 15.30 -13.14 -10.33
C ASP A 97 14.57 -11.82 -10.09
N ILE A 98 13.29 -11.92 -9.70
CA ILE A 98 12.42 -10.78 -9.38
C ILE A 98 12.14 -10.75 -7.88
N LEU A 99 12.35 -9.58 -7.30
CA LEU A 99 12.07 -9.26 -5.90
C LEU A 99 10.85 -8.34 -5.83
N MET A 100 9.90 -8.66 -4.95
CA MET A 100 8.81 -7.78 -4.57
C MET A 100 9.16 -7.12 -3.23
N LEU A 101 9.39 -5.82 -3.26
CA LEU A 101 9.98 -5.05 -2.17
C LEU A 101 9.05 -3.94 -1.66
N SER A 102 9.19 -3.56 -0.40
CA SER A 102 8.71 -2.29 0.14
C SER A 102 9.62 -1.12 -0.29
N PRO A 103 9.16 0.15 -0.19
CA PRO A 103 10.02 1.30 -0.48
C PRO A 103 11.35 1.29 0.29
N ASP A 104 11.32 1.00 1.60
CA ASP A 104 12.52 0.95 2.45
C ASP A 104 13.48 -0.16 2.02
N GLN A 105 12.95 -1.32 1.62
CA GLN A 105 13.75 -2.42 1.10
C GLN A 105 14.41 -2.06 -0.25
N VAL A 106 13.72 -1.31 -1.12
CA VAL A 106 14.30 -0.82 -2.37
C VAL A 106 15.49 0.08 -2.06
N THR A 107 15.33 1.05 -1.16
CA THR A 107 16.42 1.95 -0.75
C THR A 107 17.62 1.17 -0.25
N GLN A 108 17.40 0.27 0.70
CA GLN A 108 18.45 -0.53 1.30
C GLN A 108 19.16 -1.42 0.28
N TYR A 109 18.40 -2.14 -0.55
CA TYR A 109 18.97 -3.09 -1.52
C TYR A 109 19.68 -2.37 -2.67
N ALA A 110 19.23 -1.15 -3.03
CA ALA A 110 19.92 -0.29 -3.99
C ALA A 110 21.28 0.19 -3.43
N GLU A 111 21.31 0.66 -2.18
CA GLU A 111 22.55 1.05 -1.47
C GLU A 111 23.55 -0.12 -1.36
N ASP A 112 23.05 -1.33 -1.10
CA ASP A 112 23.85 -2.56 -1.02
C ASP A 112 24.31 -3.08 -2.39
N GLY A 113 23.90 -2.47 -3.52
CA GLY A 113 24.22 -2.92 -4.88
C GLY A 113 23.58 -4.26 -5.26
N LYS A 114 22.50 -4.65 -4.58
CA LYS A 114 21.79 -5.93 -4.79
C LYS A 114 20.75 -5.88 -5.90
N LEU A 115 20.45 -4.70 -6.46
CA LEU A 115 19.43 -4.51 -7.51
C LEU A 115 20.07 -4.12 -8.84
N LEU A 116 19.40 -4.49 -9.92
CA LEU A 116 19.75 -4.07 -11.28
C LEU A 116 19.11 -2.71 -11.58
N GLU A 117 19.87 -1.80 -12.17
CA GLU A 117 19.38 -0.50 -12.64
C GLU A 117 18.39 -0.65 -13.79
N LEU A 118 17.26 0.08 -13.73
CA LEU A 118 16.17 0.04 -14.71
C LEU A 118 16.04 1.33 -15.53
N ASP A 119 16.96 2.31 -15.42
CA ASP A 119 16.88 3.56 -16.17
C ASP A 119 16.85 3.31 -17.67
N ALA A 120 17.65 2.36 -18.20
CA ALA A 120 17.63 2.01 -19.61
C ALA A 120 16.26 1.52 -20.08
N LEU A 121 15.53 0.76 -19.25
CA LEU A 121 14.17 0.31 -19.53
C LEU A 121 13.20 1.49 -19.56
N THR A 122 13.24 2.36 -18.56
CA THR A 122 12.29 3.48 -18.42
C THR A 122 12.54 4.62 -19.40
N GLU A 123 13.77 4.74 -19.93
CA GLU A 123 14.14 5.73 -20.95
C GLU A 123 13.90 5.22 -22.39
N ASP A 124 13.60 3.93 -22.57
CA ASP A 124 13.19 3.42 -23.86
C ASP A 124 11.85 4.04 -24.30
N LYS A 125 11.78 4.50 -25.54
CA LYS A 125 10.56 5.12 -26.08
C LYS A 125 9.36 4.17 -26.10
N ALA A 126 9.61 2.87 -26.26
CA ALA A 126 8.55 1.86 -26.23
C ALA A 126 7.90 1.71 -24.85
N TYR A 127 8.60 2.08 -23.78
CA TYR A 127 8.07 2.06 -22.43
C TYR A 127 7.02 3.14 -22.18
N LYS A 128 7.03 4.26 -22.95
CA LYS A 128 6.06 5.37 -22.86
C LYS A 128 5.94 5.95 -21.46
N LYS A 129 7.06 6.34 -20.86
CA LYS A 129 7.13 6.89 -19.50
C LYS A 129 6.20 8.08 -19.25
N GLU A 130 5.84 8.83 -20.30
CA GLU A 130 4.93 9.97 -20.24
C GLU A 130 3.49 9.59 -19.89
N THR A 131 3.13 8.30 -19.96
CA THR A 131 1.82 7.78 -19.56
C THR A 131 1.76 7.37 -18.09
N LEU A 132 2.87 7.40 -17.38
CA LEU A 132 2.93 7.14 -15.95
C LEU A 132 2.26 8.27 -15.14
N ILE A 133 1.81 7.97 -13.93
CA ILE A 133 1.33 9.02 -13.02
C ILE A 133 2.46 10.03 -12.75
N PRO A 134 2.13 11.32 -12.57
CA PRO A 134 3.11 12.37 -12.32
C PRO A 134 4.03 12.05 -11.14
N GLY A 135 5.33 12.25 -11.29
CA GLY A 135 6.32 12.07 -10.22
C GLY A 135 6.71 10.64 -9.87
N LEU A 136 6.12 9.59 -10.51
CA LEU A 136 6.46 8.20 -10.20
C LEU A 136 7.95 7.88 -10.37
N LEU A 137 8.53 8.29 -11.50
CA LEU A 137 9.96 8.04 -11.74
C LEU A 137 10.87 8.88 -10.83
N ASP A 138 10.44 10.09 -10.46
CA ASP A 138 11.16 10.91 -9.50
C ASP A 138 11.17 10.23 -8.12
N TYR A 139 10.02 9.70 -7.68
CA TYR A 139 9.90 8.89 -6.47
C TYR A 139 10.77 7.62 -6.52
N ALA A 140 10.75 6.88 -7.63
CA ALA A 140 11.57 5.68 -7.79
C ALA A 140 13.07 6.00 -7.77
N ARG A 141 13.50 7.13 -8.34
CA ARG A 141 14.89 7.61 -8.26
C ARG A 141 15.26 8.06 -6.85
N GLU A 142 14.35 8.70 -6.14
CA GLU A 142 14.58 9.08 -4.73
C GLU A 142 14.87 7.84 -3.88
N LEU A 143 14.07 6.78 -4.03
CA LEU A 143 14.31 5.49 -3.36
C LEU A 143 15.69 4.90 -3.71
N GLY A 144 16.11 5.02 -4.96
CA GLY A 144 17.33 4.43 -5.47
C GLY A 144 18.56 5.36 -5.46
N GLY A 145 18.56 6.46 -4.69
CA GLY A 145 19.70 7.36 -4.60
C GLY A 145 20.06 8.02 -5.93
N GLY A 146 19.08 8.32 -6.78
CA GLY A 146 19.20 8.99 -8.08
C GLY A 146 18.98 8.09 -9.29
N LYS A 147 18.75 6.78 -9.11
CA LYS A 147 18.51 5.80 -10.16
C LYS A 147 17.24 5.00 -9.92
N VAL A 148 16.66 4.45 -10.97
CA VAL A 148 15.50 3.56 -10.89
C VAL A 148 15.96 2.13 -10.70
N TYR A 149 15.61 1.50 -9.58
CA TYR A 149 15.90 0.10 -9.29
C TYR A 149 14.66 -0.78 -9.18
N GLY A 150 13.48 -0.17 -9.05
CA GLY A 150 12.23 -0.89 -8.96
C GLY A 150 11.04 -0.04 -9.39
N LEU A 151 9.99 -0.71 -9.83
CA LEU A 151 8.76 -0.07 -10.31
C LEU A 151 7.53 -0.77 -9.72
N PRO A 152 6.53 -0.01 -9.27
CA PRO A 152 5.26 -0.57 -8.85
C PRO A 152 4.37 -0.89 -10.08
N THR A 153 3.40 -1.78 -9.89
CA THR A 153 2.38 -2.07 -10.92
C THR A 153 1.12 -1.23 -10.72
N ASN A 154 0.88 -0.86 -9.48
CA ASN A 154 -0.30 -0.10 -9.05
C ASN A 154 0.06 0.86 -7.92
N PHE A 155 -0.87 1.79 -7.66
CA PHE A 155 -0.80 2.68 -6.52
C PHE A 155 -2.14 2.73 -5.79
N TYR A 156 -2.09 3.14 -4.52
CA TYR A 156 -3.25 3.44 -3.69
C TYR A 156 -3.20 4.91 -3.34
N SER A 157 -4.36 5.56 -3.34
CA SER A 157 -4.47 6.96 -2.98
C SER A 157 -5.84 7.22 -2.36
N GLN A 158 -5.92 8.24 -1.51
CA GLN A 158 -7.17 8.77 -1.00
C GLN A 158 -7.44 10.14 -1.60
N VAL A 159 -8.69 10.57 -1.51
CA VAL A 159 -9.17 11.88 -1.93
C VAL A 159 -10.19 12.41 -0.93
N ILE A 160 -10.52 13.68 -1.00
CA ILE A 160 -11.70 14.21 -0.33
C ILE A 160 -12.89 14.08 -1.27
N TYR A 161 -13.79 13.14 -0.96
CA TYR A 161 -15.13 13.11 -1.55
C TYR A 161 -16.00 14.21 -0.96
N TYR A 162 -16.86 14.83 -1.74
CA TYR A 162 -17.78 15.83 -1.23
C TYR A 162 -19.18 15.73 -1.84
N ASN A 163 -20.18 16.05 -1.02
CA ASN A 163 -21.60 16.01 -1.37
C ASN A 163 -22.07 17.38 -1.86
N LYS A 164 -22.20 17.53 -3.19
CA LYS A 164 -22.61 18.80 -3.83
C LYS A 164 -23.95 19.31 -3.33
N ASP A 165 -24.90 18.40 -3.05
CA ASP A 165 -26.26 18.79 -2.62
C ASP A 165 -26.21 19.42 -1.22
N LEU A 166 -25.44 18.84 -0.28
CA LEU A 166 -25.29 19.42 1.06
C LEU A 166 -24.58 20.77 1.02
N PHE A 167 -23.52 20.91 0.23
CA PHE A 167 -22.83 22.20 0.06
C PHE A 167 -23.77 23.28 -0.49
N ASN A 168 -24.55 22.96 -1.55
CA ASN A 168 -25.54 23.89 -2.13
C ASN A 168 -26.67 24.22 -1.15
N GLN A 169 -27.18 23.21 -0.44
CA GLN A 169 -28.26 23.39 0.54
C GLN A 169 -27.89 24.39 1.66
N HIS A 170 -26.61 24.34 2.09
CA HIS A 170 -26.14 25.20 3.18
C HIS A 170 -25.42 26.47 2.69
N GLY A 171 -25.36 26.72 1.36
CA GLY A 171 -24.69 27.88 0.78
C GLY A 171 -23.18 27.91 1.06
N ILE A 172 -22.54 26.73 1.17
CA ILE A 172 -21.12 26.57 1.44
C ILE A 172 -20.38 26.47 0.10
N PRO A 173 -19.25 27.20 -0.11
CA PRO A 173 -18.44 27.04 -1.32
C PRO A 173 -17.94 25.60 -1.46
N LEU A 174 -17.93 25.08 -2.69
CA LEU A 174 -17.40 23.74 -2.95
C LEU A 174 -15.91 23.65 -2.63
N PRO A 175 -15.41 22.47 -2.20
CA PRO A 175 -14.00 22.27 -2.00
C PRO A 175 -13.23 22.31 -3.32
N GLU A 176 -11.93 22.66 -3.22
CA GLU A 176 -11.01 22.79 -4.36
C GLU A 176 -9.82 21.85 -4.19
N ASP A 177 -9.12 21.53 -5.29
CA ASP A 177 -7.88 20.78 -5.24
C ASP A 177 -6.80 21.54 -4.44
N ARG A 178 -5.90 20.80 -3.80
CA ARG A 178 -4.73 21.35 -3.06
C ARG A 178 -5.05 22.25 -1.86
N MET A 179 -6.21 22.06 -1.22
CA MET A 179 -6.49 22.72 0.05
C MET A 179 -5.54 22.25 1.15
N SER A 180 -5.28 23.13 2.13
CA SER A 180 -4.65 22.71 3.38
C SER A 180 -5.68 22.07 4.31
N TRP A 181 -5.22 21.36 5.35
CA TRP A 181 -6.09 20.81 6.38
C TRP A 181 -6.91 21.89 7.10
N GLU A 182 -6.30 23.05 7.37
CA GLU A 182 -7.00 24.18 7.98
C GLU A 182 -8.19 24.60 7.12
N LYS A 183 -8.02 24.63 5.79
CA LYS A 183 -9.11 25.01 4.86
C LYS A 183 -10.21 23.97 4.82
N VAL A 184 -9.86 22.70 4.86
CA VAL A 184 -10.85 21.60 4.93
C VAL A 184 -11.67 21.68 6.22
N PHE A 185 -11.01 21.89 7.38
CA PHE A 185 -11.73 22.09 8.64
C PHE A 185 -12.59 23.35 8.63
N GLU A 186 -12.11 24.45 8.06
CA GLU A 186 -12.87 25.69 7.91
C GLU A 186 -14.17 25.47 7.11
N LEU A 187 -14.10 24.71 6.02
CA LEU A 187 -15.30 24.33 5.25
C LEU A 187 -16.21 23.41 6.06
N ALA A 188 -15.65 22.41 6.74
CA ALA A 188 -16.43 21.49 7.57
C ALA A 188 -17.19 22.19 8.69
N GLN A 189 -16.61 23.20 9.31
CA GLN A 189 -17.20 23.98 10.42
C GLN A 189 -18.35 24.90 9.97
N ARG A 190 -18.57 25.09 8.67
CA ARG A 190 -19.70 25.86 8.15
C ARG A 190 -21.01 25.05 8.12
N PHE A 191 -20.94 23.73 8.27
CA PHE A 191 -22.11 22.89 8.39
C PHE A 191 -22.78 23.04 9.77
N PRO A 192 -24.13 22.94 9.85
CA PRO A 192 -24.83 23.00 11.12
C PRO A 192 -24.36 21.93 12.10
N THR A 193 -24.23 22.27 13.37
CA THR A 193 -23.84 21.34 14.44
C THR A 193 -24.96 21.07 15.44
N ASP A 194 -26.13 21.67 15.21
CA ASP A 194 -27.33 21.47 16.01
C ASP A 194 -28.09 20.20 15.62
N GLY A 195 -28.96 19.74 16.50
CA GLY A 195 -29.77 18.54 16.30
C GLY A 195 -29.18 17.27 16.92
N ALA A 196 -29.97 16.20 16.90
CA ALA A 196 -29.59 14.90 17.44
C ALA A 196 -28.51 14.26 16.54
N LYS A 197 -27.50 13.63 17.17
CA LYS A 197 -26.33 13.05 16.46
C LYS A 197 -26.70 12.11 15.31
N ASP A 198 -27.73 11.31 15.45
CA ASP A 198 -28.19 10.34 14.46
C ASP A 198 -28.95 10.97 13.27
N LYS A 199 -29.40 12.21 13.43
CA LYS A 199 -30.26 12.91 12.43
C LYS A 199 -29.60 14.07 11.73
N ARG A 200 -28.56 14.67 12.33
CA ARG A 200 -27.87 15.82 11.74
C ARG A 200 -26.92 15.44 10.61
N VAL A 201 -26.54 16.44 9.82
CA VAL A 201 -25.44 16.35 8.88
C VAL A 201 -24.11 16.69 9.57
N TYR A 202 -22.99 16.23 8.99
CA TYR A 202 -21.65 16.55 9.48
C TYR A 202 -20.82 17.13 8.34
N GLY A 203 -19.90 18.00 8.67
CA GLY A 203 -19.04 18.63 7.67
C GLY A 203 -17.96 17.71 7.12
N LEU A 204 -17.37 16.83 7.98
CA LEU A 204 -16.23 16.00 7.59
C LEU A 204 -16.24 14.65 8.31
N SER A 205 -15.85 13.59 7.58
CA SER A 205 -15.53 12.28 8.12
C SER A 205 -14.11 11.86 7.71
N LEU A 206 -13.31 11.40 8.67
CA LEU A 206 -11.93 10.96 8.49
C LEU A 206 -11.75 9.46 8.80
N GLY A 207 -12.82 8.69 8.78
CA GLY A 207 -12.83 7.28 9.10
C GLY A 207 -12.37 7.03 10.54
N TYR A 208 -11.39 6.14 10.71
CA TYR A 208 -10.86 5.76 12.04
C TYR A 208 -9.94 6.81 12.69
N ASN A 209 -9.59 7.90 12.00
CA ASN A 209 -8.70 8.95 12.51
C ASN A 209 -9.44 10.01 13.33
N SER A 210 -10.41 9.60 14.17
CA SER A 210 -11.25 10.51 14.94
C SER A 210 -10.78 10.75 16.38
N GLU A 211 -9.72 10.08 16.84
CA GLU A 211 -9.09 10.34 18.12
C GLU A 211 -8.06 11.48 18.01
N PHE A 212 -7.94 12.29 19.04
CA PHE A 212 -7.14 13.53 19.00
C PHE A 212 -5.67 13.28 18.64
N PHE A 213 -5.04 12.29 19.25
CA PHE A 213 -3.66 11.94 18.94
C PHE A 213 -3.50 11.44 17.50
N GLN A 214 -4.37 10.52 17.08
CA GLN A 214 -4.32 9.95 15.72
C GLN A 214 -4.56 11.02 14.65
N LEU A 215 -5.51 11.92 14.90
CA LEU A 215 -5.75 13.06 14.00
C LEU A 215 -4.53 13.96 13.91
N GLY A 216 -3.89 14.28 15.05
CA GLY A 216 -2.66 15.05 15.09
C GLY A 216 -1.53 14.38 14.29
N MET A 217 -1.37 13.05 14.43
CA MET A 217 -0.38 12.29 13.67
C MET A 217 -0.65 12.33 12.16
N MET A 218 -1.89 12.17 11.73
CA MET A 218 -2.29 12.26 10.33
C MET A 218 -1.97 13.65 9.74
N LEU A 219 -2.33 14.72 10.46
CA LEU A 219 -2.03 16.08 10.04
C LEU A 219 -0.52 16.36 10.00
N GLY A 220 0.21 15.90 11.03
CA GLY A 220 1.67 16.04 11.10
C GLY A 220 2.39 15.29 9.98
N SER A 221 1.93 14.07 9.67
CA SER A 221 2.45 13.29 8.55
C SER A 221 2.29 14.02 7.22
N SER A 222 1.13 14.62 6.97
CA SER A 222 0.88 15.39 5.73
C SER A 222 1.77 16.64 5.58
N GLN A 223 2.36 17.11 6.70
CA GLN A 223 3.33 18.20 6.75
C GLN A 223 4.78 17.70 6.89
N ASN A 224 4.99 16.39 6.77
CA ASN A 224 6.29 15.73 6.88
C ASN A 224 7.01 15.98 8.22
N LEU A 225 6.23 16.13 9.32
CA LEU A 225 6.74 16.35 10.66
C LEU A 225 7.09 15.03 11.34
N ASN A 226 8.19 15.03 12.10
CA ASN A 226 8.62 13.92 12.94
C ASN A 226 8.54 14.30 14.42
N MET A 227 8.08 13.36 15.26
CA MET A 227 8.04 13.56 16.72
C MET A 227 9.39 13.33 17.39
N PHE A 228 10.30 12.67 16.71
CA PHE A 228 11.67 12.45 17.20
C PHE A 228 12.64 12.23 16.03
N ASN A 229 13.90 12.51 16.30
CA ASN A 229 15.01 12.23 15.40
C ASN A 229 15.71 10.93 15.83
N PRO A 230 15.59 9.82 15.06
CA PRO A 230 16.18 8.54 15.47
C PRO A 230 17.71 8.56 15.53
N THR A 231 18.35 9.36 14.66
CA THR A 231 19.82 9.46 14.61
C THR A 231 20.39 10.17 15.82
N SER A 232 19.82 11.34 16.19
CA SER A 232 20.26 12.10 17.35
C SER A 232 19.63 11.61 18.67
N LYS A 233 18.65 10.71 18.59
CA LYS A 233 17.85 10.19 19.71
C LYS A 233 17.19 11.33 20.51
N GLN A 234 16.63 12.29 19.81
CA GLN A 234 15.95 13.43 20.42
C GLN A 234 14.46 13.41 20.08
N VAL A 235 13.65 13.66 21.07
CA VAL A 235 12.22 13.94 20.91
C VAL A 235 12.07 15.39 20.43
N THR A 236 11.16 15.66 19.49
CA THR A 236 11.02 16.96 18.79
C THR A 236 9.55 17.38 18.67
N VAL A 237 8.75 17.18 19.74
CA VAL A 237 7.31 17.47 19.73
C VAL A 237 6.95 18.85 20.23
N ASP A 238 7.77 19.47 21.09
CA ASP A 238 7.52 20.83 21.60
C ASP A 238 8.06 21.88 20.61
N THR A 239 7.38 21.96 19.46
CA THR A 239 7.71 22.91 18.38
C THR A 239 6.48 23.68 17.93
N ALA A 240 6.69 24.85 17.32
CA ALA A 240 5.59 25.64 16.75
C ALA A 240 4.77 24.88 15.70
N ALA A 241 5.42 24.02 14.91
CA ALA A 241 4.77 23.21 13.87
C ALA A 241 3.83 22.17 14.51
N TRP A 242 4.31 21.38 15.47
CA TRP A 242 3.48 20.40 16.18
C TRP A 242 2.36 21.07 16.99
N LYS A 243 2.66 22.22 17.62
CA LYS A 243 1.62 23.00 18.32
C LYS A 243 0.50 23.40 17.36
N LYS A 244 0.84 23.94 16.17
CA LYS A 244 -0.16 24.30 15.14
C LYS A 244 -0.98 23.09 14.68
N VAL A 245 -0.34 21.96 14.44
CA VAL A 245 -1.01 20.71 14.05
C VAL A 245 -2.01 20.29 15.11
N PHE A 246 -1.60 20.19 16.38
CA PHE A 246 -2.51 19.77 17.45
C PHE A 246 -3.59 20.82 17.76
N GLN A 247 -3.34 22.12 17.60
CA GLN A 247 -4.37 23.15 17.67
C GLN A 247 -5.45 22.95 16.59
N THR A 248 -5.03 22.68 15.35
CA THR A 248 -5.94 22.42 14.23
C THR A 248 -6.78 21.15 14.49
N ALA A 249 -6.14 20.07 14.93
CA ALA A 249 -6.83 18.82 15.26
C ALA A 249 -7.84 19.00 16.40
N LEU A 250 -7.44 19.68 17.48
CA LEU A 250 -8.31 19.95 18.65
C LEU A 250 -9.51 20.82 18.26
N SER A 251 -9.27 21.89 17.50
CA SER A 251 -10.34 22.77 17.00
C SER A 251 -11.32 21.99 16.13
N GLY A 252 -10.82 21.15 15.21
CA GLY A 252 -11.64 20.29 14.38
C GLY A 252 -12.54 19.37 15.22
N LEU A 253 -11.96 18.62 16.16
CA LEU A 253 -12.71 17.69 17.01
C LEU A 253 -13.75 18.38 17.91
N LYS A 254 -13.37 19.50 18.54
CA LYS A 254 -14.28 20.24 19.43
C LYS A 254 -15.35 21.04 18.71
N SER A 255 -15.21 21.26 17.40
CA SER A 255 -16.19 22.01 16.59
C SER A 255 -17.55 21.33 16.48
N GLY A 256 -17.61 20.02 16.67
CA GLY A 256 -18.81 19.22 16.40
C GLY A 256 -19.08 18.98 14.91
N ALA A 257 -18.24 19.49 14.00
CA ALA A 257 -18.38 19.31 12.56
C ALA A 257 -17.86 17.94 12.08
N LEU A 258 -17.02 17.27 12.87
CA LEU A 258 -16.50 15.95 12.54
C LEU A 258 -17.48 14.84 12.92
N TYR A 259 -17.64 13.89 12.00
CA TYR A 259 -18.27 12.62 12.30
C TYR A 259 -17.25 11.69 12.93
N THR A 260 -17.45 11.30 14.18
CA THR A 260 -16.51 10.52 14.99
C THR A 260 -17.03 9.14 15.37
N ASP A 261 -18.30 8.85 15.06
CA ASP A 261 -18.88 7.53 15.38
C ASP A 261 -18.29 6.48 14.40
N ASP A 262 -18.03 5.28 14.93
CA ASP A 262 -17.64 4.15 14.12
C ASP A 262 -18.85 3.62 13.33
N PRO A 263 -18.87 3.75 11.98
CA PRO A 263 -19.98 3.25 11.18
C PRO A 263 -20.11 1.73 11.20
N TYR A 264 -19.08 1.04 11.69
CA TYR A 264 -19.04 -0.42 11.82
C TYR A 264 -19.27 -0.89 13.25
N SER A 265 -19.45 0.03 14.21
CA SER A 265 -19.87 -0.32 15.57
C SER A 265 -21.19 -1.08 15.50
N SER A 266 -21.23 -2.22 16.15
CA SER A 266 -22.31 -3.22 16.06
C SER A 266 -23.67 -2.60 16.36
N SER A 267 -24.48 -2.38 15.35
CA SER A 267 -25.92 -2.24 15.52
C SER A 267 -26.46 -3.62 15.94
N SER A 268 -26.93 -3.73 17.17
CA SER A 268 -27.62 -4.91 17.68
C SER A 268 -28.97 -5.03 16.96
N GLY A 269 -29.03 -5.83 15.89
CA GLY A 269 -30.28 -6.08 15.17
C GLY A 269 -30.07 -6.79 13.84
N ARG A 270 -31.17 -7.31 13.27
CA ARG A 270 -31.15 -7.92 11.93
C ARG A 270 -31.01 -6.79 10.90
N GLN A 271 -29.85 -6.67 10.28
CA GLN A 271 -29.59 -5.70 9.20
C GLN A 271 -30.13 -6.25 7.87
N THR A 272 -30.78 -5.39 7.12
CA THR A 272 -31.15 -5.63 5.72
C THR A 272 -29.93 -5.35 4.82
N TYR A 273 -29.99 -5.79 3.57
CA TYR A 273 -28.98 -5.43 2.58
C TYR A 273 -28.93 -3.92 2.32
N GLU A 274 -30.08 -3.25 2.33
CA GLU A 274 -30.16 -1.78 2.21
C GLU A 274 -29.46 -1.06 3.37
N ASP A 275 -29.65 -1.56 4.61
CA ASP A 275 -28.94 -1.00 5.78
C ASP A 275 -27.42 -1.18 5.65
N HIS A 276 -26.99 -2.28 5.04
CA HIS A 276 -25.57 -2.51 4.76
C HIS A 276 -25.02 -1.50 3.74
N LEU A 277 -25.75 -1.23 2.63
CA LEU A 277 -25.35 -0.26 1.60
C LEU A 277 -25.28 1.18 2.14
N LEU A 278 -26.20 1.54 3.05
CA LEU A 278 -26.30 2.87 3.65
C LEU A 278 -25.59 3.00 5.00
N ARG A 279 -24.80 2.00 5.38
CA ARG A 279 -24.05 2.01 6.65
C ARG A 279 -23.08 3.20 6.69
N ASP A 280 -22.41 3.47 5.58
CA ASP A 280 -21.53 4.61 5.46
C ASP A 280 -22.36 5.90 5.39
N PRO A 281 -22.19 6.85 6.34
CA PRO A 281 -23.02 8.04 6.40
C PRO A 281 -22.78 9.02 5.23
N PHE A 282 -21.64 8.95 4.52
CA PHE A 282 -21.43 9.69 3.29
C PHE A 282 -22.29 9.12 2.17
N VAL A 283 -22.32 7.79 2.02
CA VAL A 283 -23.19 7.10 1.05
C VAL A 283 -24.68 7.39 1.35
N ALA A 284 -25.04 7.47 2.62
CA ALA A 284 -26.37 7.86 3.08
C ALA A 284 -26.68 9.38 2.98
N GLY A 285 -25.78 10.18 2.38
CA GLY A 285 -25.99 11.61 2.16
C GLY A 285 -25.93 12.51 3.40
N LYS A 286 -25.34 12.04 4.51
CA LYS A 286 -25.28 12.77 5.80
C LYS A 286 -23.95 13.49 6.05
N ILE A 287 -22.95 13.33 5.20
CA ILE A 287 -21.61 13.91 5.36
C ILE A 287 -21.32 14.85 4.21
N GLY A 288 -20.80 16.05 4.52
CA GLY A 288 -20.39 17.04 3.53
C GLY A 288 -19.11 16.62 2.79
N MET A 289 -18.09 16.23 3.53
CA MET A 289 -16.79 15.78 2.99
C MET A 289 -16.34 14.48 3.66
N LYS A 290 -15.67 13.60 2.90
CA LYS A 290 -15.08 12.37 3.43
C LYS A 290 -13.71 12.11 2.82
N LEU A 291 -12.71 11.85 3.66
CA LEU A 291 -11.41 11.33 3.23
C LEU A 291 -11.53 9.81 3.05
N GLU A 292 -11.37 9.31 1.82
CA GLU A 292 -11.49 7.89 1.53
C GLU A 292 -10.76 7.49 0.24
N GLY A 293 -10.50 6.19 0.09
CA GLY A 293 -9.92 5.59 -1.11
C GLY A 293 -10.94 5.32 -2.21
N SER A 294 -10.47 4.65 -3.26
CA SER A 294 -11.28 4.33 -4.45
C SER A 294 -12.45 3.38 -4.21
N PHE A 295 -12.42 2.57 -3.16
CA PHE A 295 -13.51 1.64 -2.82
C PHE A 295 -14.84 2.33 -2.58
N LEU A 296 -14.83 3.58 -2.08
CA LEU A 296 -16.05 4.33 -1.82
C LEU A 296 -16.87 4.58 -3.10
N MET A 297 -16.21 4.74 -4.24
CA MET A 297 -16.90 4.92 -5.53
C MET A 297 -17.82 3.74 -5.86
N GLU A 298 -17.34 2.52 -5.64
CA GLU A 298 -18.14 1.33 -5.91
C GLU A 298 -19.30 1.16 -4.92
N GLN A 299 -19.06 1.46 -3.63
CA GLN A 299 -20.11 1.48 -2.63
C GLN A 299 -21.22 2.48 -2.99
N ILE A 300 -20.84 3.68 -3.44
CA ILE A 300 -21.81 4.69 -3.89
C ILE A 300 -22.56 4.20 -5.11
N LYS A 301 -21.90 3.69 -6.15
CA LYS A 301 -22.53 3.18 -7.36
C LYS A 301 -23.53 2.08 -7.05
N GLU A 302 -23.17 1.14 -6.18
CA GLU A 302 -24.05 0.05 -5.77
C GLU A 302 -25.28 0.58 -4.99
N ALA A 303 -25.07 1.50 -4.05
CA ALA A 303 -26.16 2.12 -3.31
C ALA A 303 -27.09 2.94 -4.23
N GLN A 304 -26.55 3.72 -5.17
CA GLN A 304 -27.31 4.45 -6.17
C GLN A 304 -28.19 3.54 -7.04
N LYS A 305 -27.69 2.35 -7.35
CA LYS A 305 -28.45 1.36 -8.14
C LYS A 305 -29.58 0.70 -7.34
N MET A 306 -29.32 0.37 -6.07
CA MET A 306 -30.21 -0.45 -5.25
C MET A 306 -31.20 0.38 -4.41
N VAL A 307 -30.77 1.56 -3.95
CA VAL A 307 -31.54 2.44 -3.06
C VAL A 307 -31.42 3.92 -3.49
N PRO A 308 -31.78 4.25 -4.74
CA PRO A 308 -31.52 5.56 -5.36
C PRO A 308 -32.09 6.73 -4.56
N ASP A 309 -33.26 6.56 -3.95
CA ASP A 309 -33.94 7.63 -3.19
C ASP A 309 -33.28 7.95 -1.83
N ARG A 310 -32.34 7.10 -1.38
CA ARG A 310 -31.71 7.20 -0.07
C ARG A 310 -30.18 7.40 -0.17
N ALA A 311 -29.60 7.05 -1.30
CA ALA A 311 -28.17 7.17 -1.52
C ALA A 311 -27.82 8.56 -2.08
N ILE A 312 -26.60 9.03 -1.77
CA ILE A 312 -26.04 10.26 -2.34
C ILE A 312 -26.06 10.19 -3.88
N GLN A 313 -26.54 11.28 -4.54
CA GLN A 313 -26.61 11.35 -6.01
C GLN A 313 -25.53 12.29 -6.59
N ASN A 314 -25.41 13.49 -6.07
CA ASN A 314 -24.53 14.53 -6.58
C ASN A 314 -23.28 14.66 -5.71
N TRP A 315 -22.19 14.06 -6.15
CA TRP A 315 -20.92 14.09 -5.45
C TRP A 315 -19.76 14.25 -6.43
N ASP A 316 -18.62 14.64 -5.92
CA ASP A 316 -17.36 14.72 -6.67
C ASP A 316 -16.18 14.57 -5.71
N MET A 317 -14.97 14.79 -6.22
CA MET A 317 -13.74 14.60 -5.48
C MET A 317 -12.77 15.77 -5.70
N VAL A 318 -11.96 16.04 -4.69
CA VAL A 318 -10.77 16.89 -4.78
C VAL A 318 -9.59 16.18 -4.15
N THR A 319 -8.37 16.63 -4.44
CA THR A 319 -7.15 16.05 -3.86
C THR A 319 -7.23 15.99 -2.33
N VAL A 320 -6.47 15.08 -1.74
CA VAL A 320 -6.20 15.14 -0.29
C VAL A 320 -5.64 16.50 0.08
N PRO A 321 -5.81 16.93 1.34
CA PRO A 321 -5.18 18.15 1.82
C PRO A 321 -3.65 18.04 1.73
N VAL A 322 -3.02 19.13 1.32
CA VAL A 322 -1.59 19.21 1.07
C VAL A 322 -0.88 20.14 2.07
N ASN A 323 0.43 19.99 2.18
CA ASN A 323 1.26 20.98 2.83
C ASN A 323 1.32 22.26 1.96
N PRO A 324 0.96 23.45 2.47
CA PRO A 324 1.05 24.68 1.71
C PRO A 324 2.46 25.03 1.20
N GLU A 325 3.50 24.49 1.84
CA GLU A 325 4.89 24.67 1.41
C GLU A 325 5.28 23.75 0.24
N SER A 326 4.55 22.63 0.04
CA SER A 326 4.75 21.66 -1.05
C SER A 326 3.40 21.26 -1.66
N PRO A 327 2.65 22.18 -2.30
CA PRO A 327 1.25 21.97 -2.67
C PRO A 327 1.05 20.95 -3.81
N ASP A 328 2.11 20.56 -4.49
CA ASP A 328 2.06 19.60 -5.60
C ASP A 328 2.47 18.18 -5.20
N GLU A 329 2.74 17.94 -3.91
CA GLU A 329 3.23 16.67 -3.39
C GLU A 329 2.27 16.08 -2.35
N SER A 330 2.28 14.75 -2.23
CA SER A 330 1.53 14.04 -1.20
C SER A 330 2.19 12.73 -0.82
N ASN A 331 2.29 12.46 0.48
CA ASN A 331 2.66 11.15 1.01
C ASN A 331 1.46 10.19 1.17
N ASN A 332 0.30 10.57 0.66
CA ASN A 332 -0.91 9.76 0.66
C ASN A 332 -0.98 8.80 -0.54
N ILE A 333 -0.12 9.00 -1.55
CA ILE A 333 0.03 8.05 -2.65
C ILE A 333 1.03 6.99 -2.22
N SER A 334 0.59 5.73 -2.15
CA SER A 334 1.41 4.62 -1.67
C SER A 334 1.58 3.52 -2.70
N PHE A 335 2.75 2.90 -2.68
CA PHE A 335 3.14 1.77 -3.52
C PHE A 335 3.52 0.60 -2.61
N ASN A 336 2.62 -0.38 -2.49
CA ASN A 336 2.81 -1.48 -1.55
C ASN A 336 3.69 -2.61 -2.11
N GLN A 337 3.87 -2.65 -3.42
CA GLN A 337 4.60 -3.68 -4.14
C GLN A 337 5.46 -3.01 -5.21
N ILE A 338 6.76 -3.00 -4.97
CA ILE A 338 7.74 -2.51 -5.95
C ILE A 338 8.52 -3.72 -6.46
N PHE A 339 8.48 -3.94 -7.75
CA PHE A 339 9.18 -5.04 -8.39
C PHE A 339 10.55 -4.58 -8.87
N ALA A 340 11.57 -5.32 -8.47
CA ALA A 340 12.97 -5.06 -8.78
C ALA A 340 13.66 -6.33 -9.29
N ILE A 341 14.74 -6.19 -10.05
CA ILE A 341 15.54 -7.30 -10.55
C ILE A 341 16.74 -7.49 -9.62
N ASN A 342 16.95 -8.73 -9.16
CA ASN A 342 18.14 -9.10 -8.41
C ASN A 342 19.39 -8.92 -9.28
N SER A 343 20.38 -8.16 -8.81
CA SER A 343 21.63 -7.94 -9.58
C SER A 343 22.41 -9.24 -9.87
N LYS A 344 22.11 -10.33 -9.15
CA LYS A 344 22.72 -11.67 -9.35
C LYS A 344 21.85 -12.59 -10.23
N SER A 345 20.73 -12.11 -10.78
CA SER A 345 19.90 -12.90 -11.68
C SER A 345 20.73 -13.38 -12.88
N VAL A 346 20.55 -14.64 -13.24
CA VAL A 346 21.11 -15.22 -14.48
C VAL A 346 20.15 -15.07 -15.67
N ASN A 347 18.89 -14.65 -15.41
CA ASN A 347 17.80 -14.52 -16.37
C ASN A 347 17.43 -13.05 -16.62
N ILE A 348 18.44 -12.16 -16.72
CA ILE A 348 18.25 -10.69 -16.73
C ILE A 348 17.30 -10.23 -17.84
N GLU A 349 17.37 -10.78 -19.04
CA GLU A 349 16.52 -10.33 -20.15
C GLU A 349 15.05 -10.74 -19.94
N ALA A 350 14.78 -11.95 -19.45
CA ALA A 350 13.42 -12.37 -19.09
C ALA A 350 12.89 -11.55 -17.90
N ALA A 351 13.74 -11.21 -16.94
CA ALA A 351 13.39 -10.37 -15.80
C ALA A 351 13.03 -8.95 -16.23
N LYS A 352 13.78 -8.35 -17.17
CA LYS A 352 13.46 -7.02 -17.74
C LYS A 352 12.15 -7.05 -18.54
N ASP A 353 11.95 -8.10 -19.34
CA ASP A 353 10.72 -8.28 -20.09
C ASP A 353 9.51 -8.39 -19.18
N PHE A 354 9.62 -9.20 -18.12
CA PHE A 354 8.58 -9.33 -17.11
C PHE A 354 8.26 -7.96 -16.43
N ILE A 355 9.27 -7.21 -15.96
CA ILE A 355 9.06 -5.89 -15.37
C ILE A 355 8.43 -4.93 -16.36
N SER A 356 8.93 -4.90 -17.61
CA SER A 356 8.36 -4.07 -18.68
C SER A 356 6.89 -4.37 -18.91
N TYR A 357 6.51 -5.65 -18.92
CA TYR A 357 5.14 -6.08 -19.11
C TYR A 357 4.23 -5.69 -17.95
N ILE A 358 4.59 -6.05 -16.70
CA ILE A 358 3.73 -5.80 -15.54
C ILE A 358 3.59 -4.30 -15.17
N THR A 359 4.51 -3.46 -15.67
CA THR A 359 4.44 -1.99 -15.53
C THR A 359 4.01 -1.30 -16.84
N GLY A 360 3.74 -2.09 -17.88
CA GLY A 360 3.39 -1.65 -19.22
C GLY A 360 1.92 -1.32 -19.43
N GLU A 361 1.59 -0.86 -20.64
CA GLU A 361 0.22 -0.46 -21.00
C GLU A 361 -0.72 -1.66 -21.11
N ASP A 362 -0.24 -2.82 -21.61
CA ASP A 362 -1.08 -4.01 -21.80
C ASP A 362 -1.55 -4.57 -20.47
N TYR A 363 -0.66 -4.65 -19.49
CA TYR A 363 -1.02 -5.03 -18.13
C TYR A 363 -1.97 -4.01 -17.49
N ALA A 364 -1.65 -2.70 -17.57
CA ALA A 364 -2.51 -1.63 -17.05
C ALA A 364 -3.93 -1.69 -17.64
N ARG A 365 -4.07 -1.98 -18.93
CA ARG A 365 -5.37 -2.15 -19.60
C ARG A 365 -6.17 -3.33 -19.05
N VAL A 366 -5.52 -4.40 -18.63
CA VAL A 366 -6.18 -5.56 -18.03
C VAL A 366 -6.61 -5.24 -16.60
N VAL A 367 -5.70 -4.75 -15.76
CA VAL A 367 -5.98 -4.51 -14.33
C VAL A 367 -6.94 -3.35 -14.10
N SER A 368 -7.01 -2.38 -15.01
CA SER A 368 -8.01 -1.30 -14.92
C SER A 368 -9.47 -1.79 -14.98
N LYS A 369 -9.69 -3.04 -15.39
CA LYS A 369 -11.02 -3.69 -15.41
C LYS A 369 -11.29 -4.54 -14.17
N ILE A 370 -10.26 -4.79 -13.36
CA ILE A 370 -10.32 -5.60 -12.15
C ILE A 370 -10.30 -4.63 -10.96
N GLN A 371 -11.43 -4.51 -10.28
CA GLN A 371 -11.58 -3.58 -9.16
C GLN A 371 -10.98 -4.17 -7.87
N ASN A 372 -9.69 -3.95 -7.65
CA ASN A 372 -8.97 -4.39 -6.45
C ASN A 372 -8.61 -3.23 -5.50
N GLY A 373 -9.26 -2.07 -5.65
CA GLY A 373 -9.02 -0.88 -4.82
C GLY A 373 -7.75 -0.08 -5.17
N GLY A 374 -6.79 -0.67 -5.87
CA GLY A 374 -5.61 0.02 -6.40
C GLY A 374 -5.82 0.46 -7.85
N PHE A 375 -5.10 1.50 -8.25
CA PHE A 375 -5.09 2.02 -9.61
C PHE A 375 -3.82 1.58 -10.35
N PRO A 376 -3.90 1.28 -11.66
CA PRO A 376 -2.70 1.09 -12.47
C PRO A 376 -1.87 2.38 -12.53
N ILE A 377 -0.55 2.24 -12.62
CA ILE A 377 0.36 3.40 -12.69
C ILE A 377 0.28 4.18 -14.01
N ARG A 378 -0.52 3.75 -14.97
CA ARG A 378 -0.69 4.36 -16.31
C ARG A 378 -1.97 5.20 -16.37
N THR A 379 -1.82 6.51 -16.54
CA THR A 379 -2.91 7.50 -16.50
C THR A 379 -3.98 7.28 -17.56
N ASN A 380 -3.62 6.69 -18.72
CA ASN A 380 -4.55 6.41 -19.81
C ASN A 380 -5.68 5.43 -19.43
N TYR A 381 -5.50 4.70 -18.32
CA TYR A 381 -6.45 3.67 -17.86
C TYR A 381 -7.18 4.07 -16.57
N LEU A 382 -7.07 5.35 -16.16
CA LEU A 382 -7.71 5.92 -14.98
C LEU A 382 -8.97 6.73 -15.32
N LYS A 383 -9.78 6.24 -16.23
CA LYS A 383 -10.99 6.95 -16.64
C LYS A 383 -12.19 6.56 -15.79
N ASP A 384 -12.96 7.55 -15.37
CA ASP A 384 -14.32 7.38 -14.86
C ASP A 384 -15.33 7.77 -15.96
N ASP A 385 -16.38 6.96 -16.13
CA ASP A 385 -17.46 7.20 -17.09
C ASP A 385 -18.40 8.35 -16.64
N SER A 386 -18.26 8.82 -15.41
CA SER A 386 -19.14 9.80 -14.77
C SER A 386 -18.68 11.26 -14.85
N GLU A 387 -17.62 11.58 -15.56
CA GLU A 387 -17.02 12.93 -15.70
C GLU A 387 -16.56 13.56 -14.37
N ARG A 388 -16.33 12.74 -13.32
CA ARG A 388 -15.85 13.21 -12.03
C ARG A 388 -14.36 13.53 -12.06
N ASN A 389 -13.88 14.27 -11.06
CA ASN A 389 -12.47 14.64 -10.94
C ASN A 389 -11.58 13.44 -10.52
N MET A 390 -11.49 12.42 -11.37
CA MET A 390 -10.60 11.28 -11.14
C MET A 390 -9.12 11.67 -11.00
N LYS A 391 -8.73 12.84 -11.54
CA LYS A 391 -7.37 13.36 -11.41
C LYS A 391 -6.98 13.64 -9.96
N ALA A 392 -7.95 13.86 -9.07
CA ALA A 392 -7.71 14.03 -7.65
C ALA A 392 -6.86 12.89 -7.04
N PHE A 393 -7.00 11.65 -7.53
CA PHE A 393 -6.23 10.51 -7.04
C PHE A 393 -4.76 10.51 -7.43
N TYR A 394 -4.36 11.18 -8.51
CA TYR A 394 -3.03 11.05 -9.08
C TYR A 394 -2.41 12.35 -9.62
N SER A 395 -3.03 13.49 -9.41
CA SER A 395 -2.48 14.78 -9.87
C SER A 395 -1.37 15.33 -8.99
N LEU A 396 -1.27 14.84 -7.75
CA LEU A 396 -0.15 15.15 -6.85
C LEU A 396 1.00 14.18 -7.11
N LYS A 397 2.24 14.64 -6.90
CA LYS A 397 3.43 13.80 -6.97
C LYS A 397 3.53 12.98 -5.69
N PRO A 398 3.84 11.67 -5.77
CA PRO A 398 4.13 10.89 -4.58
C PRO A 398 5.40 11.40 -3.89
N ALA A 399 5.34 11.52 -2.57
CA ALA A 399 6.46 11.87 -1.71
C ALA A 399 6.65 10.80 -0.63
N GLN A 400 7.89 10.58 -0.20
CA GLN A 400 8.17 9.69 0.91
C GLN A 400 7.64 10.30 2.21
N SER A 401 7.04 9.47 3.07
CA SER A 401 6.76 9.85 4.44
C SER A 401 8.00 9.63 5.29
N ASN A 402 8.49 10.69 5.92
CA ASN A 402 9.61 10.58 6.85
C ASN A 402 9.17 10.18 8.28
N MET A 403 7.87 10.07 8.53
CA MET A 403 7.32 9.90 9.88
C MET A 403 7.85 8.66 10.61
N TYR A 404 8.11 7.58 9.89
CA TYR A 404 8.60 6.31 10.44
C TYR A 404 10.01 5.96 9.96
N LYS A 405 10.68 6.88 9.28
CA LYS A 405 12.02 6.65 8.74
C LYS A 405 13.02 6.41 9.88
N ASP A 406 13.86 5.39 9.71
CA ASP A 406 14.92 5.03 10.68
C ASP A 406 14.41 4.63 12.07
N TYR A 407 13.16 4.21 12.23
CA TYR A 407 12.61 3.77 13.53
C TYR A 407 13.29 2.50 14.05
N ASP A 408 13.89 1.70 13.20
CA ASP A 408 14.74 0.56 13.56
C ASP A 408 16.01 0.96 14.35
N LYS A 409 16.41 2.25 14.27
CA LYS A 409 17.54 2.81 15.05
C LYS A 409 17.13 3.25 16.46
N LEU A 410 15.82 3.27 16.77
CA LEU A 410 15.32 3.63 18.09
C LEU A 410 15.56 2.48 19.08
N PRO A 411 15.71 2.81 20.38
CA PRO A 411 15.75 1.78 21.41
C PRO A 411 14.46 0.94 21.40
N GLN A 412 14.63 -0.35 21.69
CA GLN A 412 13.50 -1.26 21.86
C GLN A 412 12.50 -0.72 22.86
N ASP A 413 11.21 -0.96 22.65
CA ASP A 413 10.10 -0.51 23.49
C ASP A 413 9.93 1.01 23.64
N PHE A 414 10.89 1.83 23.16
CA PHE A 414 10.75 3.29 23.24
C PHE A 414 9.49 3.78 22.55
N TYR A 415 9.26 3.31 21.33
CA TYR A 415 8.13 3.77 20.54
C TYR A 415 6.79 3.52 21.25
N MET A 416 6.57 2.34 21.80
CA MET A 416 5.33 2.01 22.51
C MET A 416 5.15 2.83 23.79
N ASN A 417 6.24 3.02 24.54
CA ASN A 417 6.23 3.86 25.74
C ASN A 417 5.94 5.32 25.39
N PHE A 418 6.58 5.85 24.35
CA PHE A 418 6.33 7.21 23.88
C PHE A 418 4.89 7.40 23.43
N MET A 419 4.31 6.46 22.69
CA MET A 419 2.93 6.49 22.24
C MET A 419 1.95 6.52 23.42
N THR A 420 2.23 5.75 24.47
CA THR A 420 1.41 5.75 25.69
C THR A 420 1.46 7.13 26.37
N ILE A 421 2.67 7.72 26.52
CA ILE A 421 2.84 9.06 27.09
C ILE A 421 2.10 10.10 26.25
N ALA A 422 2.21 10.03 24.92
CA ALA A 422 1.57 10.96 24.01
C ALA A 422 0.04 10.91 24.11
N GLN A 423 -0.53 9.70 24.17
CA GLN A 423 -1.97 9.52 24.36
C GLN A 423 -2.46 10.09 25.68
N GLU A 424 -1.74 9.86 26.80
CA GLU A 424 -2.07 10.40 28.12
C GLU A 424 -2.07 11.94 28.14
N GLU A 425 -0.98 12.54 27.64
CA GLU A 425 -0.81 13.99 27.64
C GLU A 425 -1.86 14.68 26.76
N LEU A 426 -2.06 14.18 25.53
CA LEU A 426 -3.01 14.78 24.62
C LEU A 426 -4.46 14.51 25.01
N LYS A 427 -4.76 13.35 25.61
CA LYS A 427 -6.07 13.11 26.21
C LYS A 427 -6.38 14.13 27.31
N SER A 428 -5.39 14.50 28.13
CA SER A 428 -5.57 15.51 29.17
C SER A 428 -5.90 16.88 28.57
N VAL A 429 -5.37 17.22 27.39
CA VAL A 429 -5.74 18.45 26.66
C VAL A 429 -7.18 18.34 26.12
N TYR A 430 -7.54 17.22 25.53
CA TYR A 430 -8.90 17.02 24.99
C TYR A 430 -9.96 17.09 26.09
N ASP A 431 -9.65 16.58 27.28
CA ASP A 431 -10.51 16.61 28.49
C ASP A 431 -10.48 17.96 29.20
N ASP A 432 -9.84 19.01 28.67
CA ASP A 432 -9.67 20.35 29.27
C ASP A 432 -8.98 20.36 30.67
N LYS A 433 -8.14 19.36 30.96
CA LYS A 433 -7.39 19.22 32.22
C LYS A 433 -6.00 19.85 32.14
N LYS A 434 -5.48 20.09 30.96
CA LYS A 434 -4.15 20.60 30.68
C LYS A 434 -4.17 21.49 29.45
N SER A 435 -3.37 22.54 29.42
CA SER A 435 -3.16 23.30 28.17
C SER A 435 -2.32 22.50 27.17
N LEU A 436 -2.45 22.82 25.89
CA LEU A 436 -1.64 22.16 24.85
C LEU A 436 -0.13 22.42 25.06
N ASP A 437 0.25 23.64 25.44
CA ASP A 437 1.65 23.99 25.72
C ASP A 437 2.25 23.15 26.86
N GLU A 438 1.53 23.01 27.96
CA GLU A 438 1.96 22.18 29.07
C GLU A 438 2.06 20.70 28.66
N ALA A 439 1.13 20.22 27.86
CA ALA A 439 1.13 18.83 27.40
C ALA A 439 2.31 18.54 26.45
N LEU A 440 2.60 19.43 25.49
CA LEU A 440 3.73 19.25 24.57
C LEU A 440 5.08 19.35 25.31
N ALA A 441 5.24 20.28 26.24
CA ALA A 441 6.44 20.38 27.07
C ALA A 441 6.62 19.14 27.98
N SER A 442 5.53 18.63 28.55
CA SER A 442 5.54 17.39 29.33
C SER A 442 5.89 16.17 28.44
N LEU A 443 5.26 16.06 27.27
CA LEU A 443 5.53 14.99 26.31
C LEU A 443 6.99 15.02 25.82
N GLN A 444 7.53 16.21 25.53
CA GLN A 444 8.94 16.41 25.20
C GLN A 444 9.85 15.87 26.30
N THR A 445 9.59 16.24 27.54
CA THR A 445 10.42 15.86 28.69
C THR A 445 10.31 14.38 29.02
N ARG A 446 9.08 13.87 29.17
CA ARG A 446 8.81 12.46 29.49
C ARG A 446 9.25 11.54 28.36
N GLY A 447 9.01 11.94 27.11
CA GLY A 447 9.44 11.21 25.93
C GLY A 447 10.97 11.12 25.84
N GLN A 448 11.68 12.22 26.11
CA GLN A 448 13.14 12.23 26.14
C GLN A 448 13.68 11.32 27.25
N GLN A 449 13.10 11.34 28.44
CA GLN A 449 13.46 10.43 29.52
C GLN A 449 13.23 8.96 29.14
N ALA A 450 12.10 8.66 28.48
CA ALA A 450 11.83 7.32 27.99
C ALA A 450 12.86 6.88 26.94
N MET A 451 13.32 7.79 26.07
CA MET A 451 14.38 7.53 25.08
C MET A 451 15.71 7.19 25.74
N GLU A 452 16.07 7.93 26.80
CA GLU A 452 17.34 7.75 27.51
C GLU A 452 17.36 6.48 28.40
N GLN A 453 16.21 6.12 28.97
CA GLN A 453 16.04 4.97 29.86
C GLN A 453 15.77 3.66 29.10
N ALA A 454 15.39 3.73 27.83
CA ALA A 454 15.10 2.55 27.06
C ALA A 454 16.37 1.67 26.92
N PRO A 455 16.24 0.33 26.99
CA PRO A 455 17.36 -0.58 26.76
C PRO A 455 18.04 -0.26 25.44
N LYS A 456 19.37 -0.20 25.44
CA LYS A 456 20.10 -0.08 24.19
C LYS A 456 19.75 -1.28 23.31
N PRO A 457 19.63 -1.10 21.99
CA PRO A 457 19.48 -2.23 21.08
C PRO A 457 20.57 -3.25 21.43
N LYS A 458 20.20 -4.51 21.63
CA LYS A 458 21.19 -5.56 21.84
C LYS A 458 22.11 -5.55 20.63
N GLU A 459 23.43 -5.45 20.83
CA GLU A 459 24.38 -5.62 19.73
C GLU A 459 24.05 -6.95 19.06
N LYS A 460 23.69 -6.87 17.78
CA LYS A 460 23.40 -8.05 16.97
C LYS A 460 24.64 -8.93 16.98
N LYS A 461 24.60 -10.09 17.63
CA LYS A 461 25.66 -11.09 17.48
C LYS A 461 25.61 -11.50 16.01
N GLU A 462 26.65 -11.18 15.25
CA GLU A 462 26.90 -11.81 13.96
C GLU A 462 26.80 -13.32 14.17
N ALA A 463 25.91 -13.98 13.44
CA ALA A 463 25.81 -15.44 13.46
C ALA A 463 27.11 -15.97 12.94
N GLY A 464 27.97 -16.37 13.87
CA GLY A 464 29.27 -16.95 13.56
C GLY A 464 29.05 -18.15 12.66
N VAL A 465 29.69 -18.13 11.51
CA VAL A 465 29.82 -19.28 10.61
C VAL A 465 30.45 -20.41 11.43
N ALA A 466 29.61 -21.31 11.94
CA ALA A 466 30.10 -22.54 12.55
C ALA A 466 30.72 -23.41 11.46
N GLY A 467 32.03 -23.29 11.31
CA GLY A 467 32.86 -24.20 10.51
C GLY A 467 32.76 -25.59 11.10
N GLY A 468 31.84 -26.39 10.60
CA GLY A 468 31.74 -27.81 10.90
C GLY A 468 32.80 -28.59 10.13
N SER A 469 34.03 -28.70 10.65
CA SER A 469 34.97 -29.73 10.23
C SER A 469 34.61 -31.06 10.91
N GLY A 470 33.69 -31.80 10.29
CA GLY A 470 33.44 -33.20 10.62
C GLY A 470 34.49 -34.10 9.99
N VAL A 471 35.51 -34.44 10.74
CA VAL A 471 36.43 -35.53 10.40
C VAL A 471 35.69 -36.85 10.57
N VAL A 472 35.46 -37.54 9.48
CA VAL A 472 35.09 -38.97 9.48
C VAL A 472 36.36 -39.78 9.38
N ASN A 473 36.61 -40.61 10.37
CA ASN A 473 37.57 -41.74 10.32
C ASN A 473 36.98 -42.93 11.06
N PRO A 474 37.46 -44.17 10.75
CA PRO A 474 37.38 -44.94 9.51
C PRO A 474 36.27 -46.00 9.56
#